data_18e033cab6a4a5b0beedeb03b091a62d
#
_entry.id   18e033cab6a4a5b0beedeb03b091a62d
#
_cell.length_a   1.000
_cell.length_b   1.000
_cell.length_c   1.000
_cell.angle_alpha   90.00
_cell.angle_beta   90.00
_cell.angle_gamma   90.00
#
_symmetry.space_group_name_H-M   'P 1'
#
loop_
_entity.id
_entity.type
_entity.pdbx_description
1 polymer ?
#
loop_
_entity_poly.entity_id
_entity_poly.type
_entity_poly.pdbx_seq_one_letter_code
_entity_poly.pdbx_strand_id
1 'polypeptide(L)'
;MDARKIRVAVVRGLKMGAVERMFSQEARDAIVEGRSNPTFAELGLDSLARMELCIAIELDTGVSIAPDSLDLYATVDDLVADLLRRATV
;
A
#
# COMPACT_ATOMS: atom_id res chain seq x y z
N MET A 1 16.08 -2.13 -0.71
CA MET A 1 14.61 -2.16 -0.45
C MET A 1 14.08 -3.50 -0.91
N ASP A 2 13.33 -4.20 -0.11
CA ASP A 2 12.72 -5.47 -0.47
C ASP A 2 11.20 -5.40 -0.42
N ALA A 3 10.53 -6.42 -0.95
CA ALA A 3 9.07 -6.43 -1.04
C ALA A 3 8.40 -6.34 0.35
N ARG A 4 8.99 -6.96 1.37
CA ARG A 4 8.43 -6.93 2.72
C ARG A 4 8.40 -5.50 3.26
N LYS A 5 9.48 -4.74 3.09
CA LYS A 5 9.54 -3.34 3.55
C LYS A 5 8.53 -2.48 2.83
N ILE A 6 8.34 -2.74 1.54
CA ILE A 6 7.33 -2.02 0.76
C ILE A 6 5.93 -2.36 1.26
N ARG A 7 5.65 -3.62 1.56
CA ARG A 7 4.36 -4.02 2.11
C ARG A 7 4.09 -3.39 3.47
N VAL A 8 5.12 -3.26 4.30
CA VAL A 8 5.00 -2.54 5.58
C VAL A 8 4.59 -1.09 5.34
N ALA A 9 5.22 -0.42 4.37
CA ALA A 9 4.87 0.97 4.03
C ALA A 9 3.43 1.10 3.57
N VAL A 10 2.98 0.17 2.72
CA VAL A 10 1.61 0.15 2.21
C VAL A 10 0.61 -0.05 3.35
N VAL A 11 0.86 -1.02 4.22
CA VAL A 11 -0.03 -1.29 5.37
C VAL A 11 -0.08 -0.09 6.30
N ARG A 12 1.06 0.55 6.55
CA ARG A 12 1.10 1.74 7.40
C ARG A 12 0.25 2.86 6.81
N GLY A 13 0.36 3.10 5.51
CA GLY A 13 -0.45 4.11 4.84
C GLY A 13 -1.94 3.79 4.87
N LEU A 14 -2.31 2.53 4.65
CA LEU A 14 -3.70 2.11 4.73
C LEU A 14 -4.26 2.27 6.14
N LYS A 15 -3.47 1.96 7.16
CA LYS A 15 -3.88 2.14 8.55
C LYS A 15 -4.06 3.62 8.89
N MET A 16 -3.15 4.47 8.45
CA MET A 16 -3.24 5.91 8.67
C MET A 16 -4.47 6.51 7.98
N GLY A 17 -4.84 5.96 6.83
CA GLY A 17 -6.05 6.37 6.11
C GLY A 17 -7.34 5.80 6.70
N ALA A 18 -7.26 5.13 7.85
CA ALA A 18 -8.41 4.54 8.53
C ALA A 18 -9.18 3.53 7.68
N VAL A 19 -8.48 2.79 6.83
CA VAL A 19 -9.09 1.71 6.07
C VAL A 19 -9.51 0.61 7.03
N GLU A 20 -10.81 0.31 7.06
CA GLU A 20 -11.42 -0.55 8.08
C GLU A 20 -10.74 -1.92 8.19
N ARG A 21 -10.39 -2.51 7.07
CA ARG A 21 -9.72 -3.81 7.02
C ARG A 21 -8.40 -3.83 7.76
N MET A 22 -7.75 -2.67 7.89
CA MET A 22 -6.46 -2.53 8.54
C MET A 22 -6.55 -2.35 10.06
N PHE A 23 -7.75 -2.37 10.64
CA PHE A 23 -7.91 -2.31 12.09
C PHE A 23 -7.53 -3.65 12.75
N SER A 24 -7.54 -4.74 12.00
CA SER A 24 -7.16 -6.06 12.49
C SER A 24 -5.66 -6.28 12.33
N GLN A 25 -4.99 -6.65 13.43
CA GLN A 25 -3.57 -7.01 13.40
C GLN A 25 -3.33 -8.19 12.45
N GLU A 26 -4.23 -9.16 12.47
CA GLU A 26 -4.11 -10.33 11.60
C GLU A 26 -4.18 -9.95 10.13
N ALA A 27 -5.08 -9.04 9.75
CA ALA A 27 -5.20 -8.58 8.38
C ALA A 27 -3.94 -7.84 7.93
N ARG A 28 -3.37 -7.00 8.81
CA ARG A 28 -2.13 -6.28 8.51
C ARG A 28 -0.97 -7.25 8.30
N ASP A 29 -0.83 -8.21 9.21
CA ASP A 29 0.25 -9.20 9.15
C ASP A 29 0.16 -10.06 7.89
N ALA A 30 -1.06 -10.43 7.50
CA ALA A 30 -1.27 -11.22 6.30
C ALA A 30 -0.78 -10.51 5.04
N ILE A 31 -1.00 -9.20 4.93
CA ILE A 31 -0.50 -8.41 3.80
C ILE A 31 1.03 -8.31 3.86
N VAL A 32 1.59 -7.97 5.02
CA VAL A 32 3.04 -7.83 5.19
C VAL A 32 3.76 -9.11 4.83
N GLU A 33 3.20 -10.25 5.22
CA GLU A 33 3.80 -11.57 4.97
C GLU A 33 3.51 -12.13 3.58
N GLY A 34 2.71 -11.42 2.78
CA GLY A 34 2.38 -11.86 1.43
C GLY A 34 1.31 -12.94 1.35
N ARG A 35 0.60 -13.22 2.46
CA ARG A 35 -0.47 -14.23 2.50
C ARG A 35 -1.81 -13.69 2.02
N SER A 36 -1.96 -12.37 1.96
CA SER A 36 -3.17 -11.70 1.50
C SER A 36 -2.82 -10.67 0.45
N ASN A 37 -3.63 -10.62 -0.61
CA ASN A 37 -3.46 -9.69 -1.71
C ASN A 37 -4.82 -9.07 -2.06
N PRO A 38 -5.31 -8.12 -1.23
CA PRO A 38 -6.61 -7.51 -1.51
C PRO A 38 -6.55 -6.61 -2.74
N THR A 39 -7.69 -6.47 -3.41
CA THR A 39 -7.85 -5.49 -4.48
C THR A 39 -8.07 -4.11 -3.85
N PHE A 40 -7.74 -3.06 -4.59
CA PHE A 40 -8.04 -1.71 -4.12
C PHE A 40 -9.54 -1.46 -4.05
N ALA A 41 -10.33 -2.12 -4.91
CA ALA A 41 -11.79 -2.06 -4.83
C ALA A 41 -12.31 -2.61 -3.50
N GLU A 42 -11.75 -3.73 -3.03
CA GLU A 42 -12.12 -4.32 -1.74
C GLU A 42 -11.73 -3.42 -0.56
N LEU A 43 -10.62 -2.70 -0.67
CA LEU A 43 -10.16 -1.80 0.38
C LEU A 43 -11.02 -0.54 0.50
N GLY A 44 -11.66 -0.13 -0.58
CA GLY A 44 -12.59 1.00 -0.56
C GLY A 44 -11.97 2.32 -0.14
N LEU A 45 -10.83 2.68 -0.73
CA LEU A 45 -10.10 3.89 -0.37
C LEU A 45 -10.88 5.14 -0.77
N ASP A 46 -11.12 6.03 0.18
CA ASP A 46 -11.59 7.39 -0.11
C ASP A 46 -10.41 8.30 -0.47
N SER A 47 -10.69 9.57 -0.75
CA SER A 47 -9.65 10.52 -1.14
C SER A 47 -8.59 10.72 -0.07
N LEU A 48 -8.99 10.75 1.20
CA LEU A 48 -8.05 10.90 2.31
C LEU A 48 -7.16 9.67 2.43
N ALA A 49 -7.75 8.47 2.35
CA ALA A 49 -6.98 7.24 2.44
C ALA A 49 -5.96 7.12 1.31
N ARG A 50 -6.32 7.54 0.09
CA ARG A 50 -5.40 7.56 -1.05
C ARG A 50 -4.21 8.48 -0.79
N MET A 51 -4.48 9.68 -0.26
CA MET A 51 -3.42 10.64 0.08
C MET A 51 -2.50 10.08 1.16
N GLU A 52 -3.05 9.52 2.22
CA GLU A 52 -2.27 8.95 3.31
C GLU A 52 -1.38 7.80 2.83
N LEU A 53 -1.92 6.94 1.97
CA LEU A 53 -1.15 5.85 1.39
C LEU A 53 0.03 6.36 0.57
N CYS A 54 -0.21 7.35 -0.29
CA CYS A 54 0.85 7.91 -1.12
C CYS A 54 1.93 8.61 -0.30
N ILE A 55 1.54 9.32 0.78
CA ILE A 55 2.48 9.96 1.69
C ILE A 55 3.35 8.92 2.39
N ALA A 56 2.75 7.86 2.91
CA ALA A 56 3.50 6.80 3.59
C ALA A 56 4.49 6.11 2.65
N ILE A 57 4.06 5.85 1.42
CA ILE A 57 4.93 5.25 0.42
C ILE A 57 6.13 6.16 0.13
N GLU A 58 5.89 7.44 -0.09
CA GLU A 58 6.97 8.37 -0.40
C GLU A 58 7.96 8.50 0.76
N LEU A 59 7.46 8.58 1.99
CA LEU A 59 8.31 8.68 3.17
C LEU A 59 9.19 7.45 3.37
N ASP A 60 8.65 6.27 3.09
CA ASP A 60 9.35 5.02 3.37
C ASP A 60 10.18 4.50 2.21
N THR A 61 9.80 4.81 0.97
CA THR A 61 10.47 4.28 -0.22
C THR A 61 11.15 5.34 -1.07
N GLY A 62 10.81 6.60 -0.86
CA GLY A 62 11.29 7.68 -1.72
C GLY A 62 10.58 7.77 -3.07
N VAL A 63 9.62 6.89 -3.35
CA VAL A 63 8.89 6.89 -4.61
C VAL A 63 7.64 7.76 -4.49
N SER A 64 7.53 8.75 -5.38
CA SER A 64 6.37 9.64 -5.41
C SER A 64 5.30 9.07 -6.33
N ILE A 65 4.09 8.91 -5.79
CA ILE A 65 2.92 8.43 -6.53
C ILE A 65 1.78 9.41 -6.30
N ALA A 66 1.13 9.83 -7.39
CA ALA A 66 -0.07 10.65 -7.27
C ALA A 66 -1.25 9.78 -6.82
N PRO A 67 -2.16 10.31 -5.96
CA PRO A 67 -3.31 9.51 -5.50
C PRO A 67 -4.15 8.92 -6.64
N ASP A 68 -4.33 9.66 -7.74
CA ASP A 68 -5.09 9.15 -8.88
C ASP A 68 -4.41 7.99 -9.60
N SER A 69 -3.08 7.89 -9.49
CA SER A 69 -2.33 6.80 -10.10
C SER A 69 -2.59 5.46 -9.44
N LEU A 70 -3.17 5.44 -8.25
CA LEU A 70 -3.54 4.18 -7.59
C LEU A 70 -4.56 3.38 -8.39
N ASP A 71 -5.34 4.04 -9.24
CA ASP A 71 -6.30 3.36 -10.11
C ASP A 71 -5.64 2.49 -11.19
N LEU A 72 -4.33 2.66 -11.40
CA LEU A 72 -3.57 1.84 -12.33
C LEU A 72 -3.27 0.44 -11.79
N TYR A 73 -3.45 0.24 -10.51
CA TYR A 73 -3.16 -1.04 -9.85
C TYR A 73 -4.45 -1.72 -9.42
N ALA A 74 -4.62 -2.98 -9.80
CA ALA A 74 -5.80 -3.75 -9.39
C ALA A 74 -5.67 -4.23 -7.95
N THR A 75 -4.47 -4.65 -7.56
CA THR A 75 -4.22 -5.25 -6.24
C THR A 75 -3.04 -4.60 -5.53
N VAL A 76 -2.92 -4.89 -4.24
CA VAL A 76 -1.77 -4.46 -3.44
C VAL A 76 -0.47 -5.01 -4.03
N ASP A 77 -0.45 -6.28 -4.47
CA ASP A 77 0.75 -6.87 -5.04
C ASP A 77 1.18 -6.18 -6.34
N ASP A 78 0.24 -5.71 -7.15
CA ASP A 78 0.58 -4.95 -8.35
C ASP A 78 1.31 -3.66 -8.00
N LEU A 79 0.83 -2.96 -6.97
CA LEU A 79 1.49 -1.76 -6.47
C LEU A 79 2.87 -2.09 -5.91
N VAL A 80 2.97 -3.13 -5.10
CA VAL A 80 4.24 -3.54 -4.48
C VAL A 80 5.28 -3.87 -5.55
N ALA A 81 4.89 -4.60 -6.59
CA ALA A 81 5.80 -4.97 -7.68
C ALA A 81 6.36 -3.72 -8.41
N ASP A 82 5.50 -2.75 -8.68
CA ASP A 82 5.93 -1.52 -9.34
C ASP A 82 6.84 -0.68 -8.44
N LEU A 83 6.49 -0.57 -7.16
CA LEU A 83 7.31 0.16 -6.19
C LEU A 83 8.68 -0.49 -6.03
N LEU A 84 8.73 -1.81 -5.96
CA LEU A 84 9.99 -2.54 -5.84
C LEU A 84 10.90 -2.25 -7.04
N ARG A 85 10.35 -2.26 -8.23
CA ARG A 85 11.09 -1.96 -9.45
C ARG A 85 11.64 -0.53 -9.43
N ARG A 86 10.82 0.45 -9.02
CA ARG A 86 11.22 1.86 -8.98
C ARG A 86 12.24 2.12 -7.87
N ALA A 87 12.07 1.50 -6.71
CA ALA A 87 12.92 1.75 -5.56
C ALA A 87 14.32 1.13 -5.70
N THR A 88 14.49 0.15 -6.59
CA THR A 88 15.77 -0.55 -6.79
C THR A 88 16.59 -0.02 -7.97
N VAL A 89 16.08 0.96 -8.69
CA VAL A 89 16.77 1.57 -9.85
C VAL A 89 17.82 2.56 -9.37
#